data_2b631fba6c6d45bb9fe727c3cc88f42f
#
_entry.id   2b631fba6c6d45bb9fe727c3cc88f42f
#
_cell.length_a   1.000
_cell.length_b   1.000
_cell.length_c   1.000
_cell.angle_alpha   90.00
_cell.angle_beta   90.00
_cell.angle_gamma   90.00
#
_symmetry.space_group_name_H-M   'P 1'
#
loop_
_entity.id
_entity.type
_entity.pdbx_description
1 polymer ?
#
loop_
_entity_poly.entity_id
_entity_poly.type
_entity_poly.pdbx_seq_one_letter_code
_entity_poly.pdbx_strand_id
1 'polypeptide(L)'
;TQSLKLGHRIMLDQVGLFADGAAVKQVGEHTFALSQQYVDEMIVVDNDAICAAIKDVFEDTRSILEPAGALATAGIKEYAKRNQLNGETLIGIASGANMNFDRLRFIAERAEVGEKREAVLAVSIPEQPGAFKTFCRLLGDRNITEFNYRYSDPKIAHIFVGVAIADPIEATNLVSALQAKNLPALDLTDNEVAKLHLRHLVGGHAPQAKNELVFRFEFPEKPGALMKFLDTMGQDWNISLFHYRNHGADFGRVLVGMQVPPTETAQFHEFLDHLGYPYWDETQNPAYKLFLG
;
A
#
# COMPACT_ATOMS: atom_id res chain seq x y z
N THR A 1 -15.10 -10.02 24.47
CA THR A 1 -13.83 -10.67 24.88
C THR A 1 -13.49 -10.32 26.34
N GLN A 2 -13.26 -9.05 26.70
CA GLN A 2 -12.81 -8.67 28.07
C GLN A 2 -13.84 -9.06 29.14
N SER A 3 -15.14 -8.81 28.92
CA SER A 3 -16.19 -9.18 29.87
C SER A 3 -16.22 -10.69 30.17
N LEU A 4 -16.03 -11.55 29.15
CA LEU A 4 -15.95 -13.00 29.33
C LEU A 4 -14.71 -13.42 30.14
N LYS A 5 -13.56 -12.80 29.88
CA LYS A 5 -12.31 -13.07 30.66
C LYS A 5 -12.47 -12.71 32.13
N LEU A 6 -13.21 -11.63 32.43
CA LEU A 6 -13.42 -11.14 33.80
C LEU A 6 -14.63 -11.78 34.50
N GLY A 7 -15.46 -12.49 33.78
CA GLY A 7 -16.67 -13.12 34.31
C GLY A 7 -17.84 -12.16 34.62
N HIS A 8 -17.70 -10.88 34.28
CA HIS A 8 -18.74 -9.87 34.47
C HIS A 8 -18.72 -8.82 33.33
N ARG A 9 -19.88 -8.17 33.11
CA ARG A 9 -19.98 -7.12 32.10
C ARG A 9 -19.20 -5.88 32.51
N ILE A 10 -18.36 -5.40 31.61
CA ILE A 10 -17.61 -4.15 31.78
C ILE A 10 -18.08 -3.12 30.77
N MET A 11 -17.90 -1.84 31.12
CA MET A 11 -18.05 -0.70 30.22
C MET A 11 -16.69 -0.40 29.62
N LEU A 12 -16.62 -0.32 28.28
CA LEU A 12 -15.43 0.10 27.56
C LEU A 12 -15.41 1.63 27.44
N ASP A 13 -14.25 2.24 27.61
CA ASP A 13 -14.08 3.69 27.41
C ASP A 13 -14.28 4.06 25.93
N GLN A 14 -13.73 3.27 25.02
CA GLN A 14 -13.82 3.45 23.57
C GLN A 14 -14.10 2.12 22.87
N VAL A 15 -14.73 2.21 21.71
CA VAL A 15 -14.97 1.08 20.78
C VAL A 15 -14.48 1.47 19.38
N GLY A 16 -13.96 0.50 18.65
CA GLY A 16 -13.64 0.68 17.25
C GLY A 16 -14.90 0.88 16.42
N LEU A 17 -14.91 1.89 15.54
CA LEU A 17 -16.07 2.23 14.71
C LEU A 17 -16.00 1.64 13.30
N PHE A 18 -14.97 0.90 12.97
CA PHE A 18 -14.86 0.28 11.64
C PHE A 18 -15.91 -0.82 11.45
N ALA A 19 -16.00 -1.76 12.39
CA ALA A 19 -17.06 -2.77 12.44
C ALA A 19 -18.21 -2.27 13.35
N ASP A 20 -18.86 -1.17 12.96
CA ASP A 20 -19.84 -0.44 13.76
C ASP A 20 -21.07 -1.27 14.14
N GLY A 21 -21.52 -2.19 13.27
CA GLY A 21 -22.60 -3.13 13.58
C GLY A 21 -22.30 -4.09 14.75
N ALA A 22 -21.02 -4.24 15.13
CA ALA A 22 -20.59 -5.04 16.29
C ALA A 22 -20.01 -4.19 17.43
N ALA A 23 -19.97 -2.85 17.28
CA ALA A 23 -19.32 -1.93 18.22
C ALA A 23 -20.27 -1.57 19.38
N VAL A 24 -20.12 -2.24 20.50
CA VAL A 24 -20.89 -1.97 21.73
C VAL A 24 -19.97 -1.65 22.90
N LYS A 25 -20.27 -0.59 23.65
CA LYS A 25 -19.51 -0.21 24.86
C LYS A 25 -19.71 -1.20 26.00
N GLN A 26 -20.92 -1.72 26.15
CA GLN A 26 -21.23 -2.72 27.14
C GLN A 26 -22.16 -3.77 26.52
N VAL A 27 -21.78 -5.03 26.63
CA VAL A 27 -22.59 -6.16 26.15
C VAL A 27 -23.93 -6.22 26.93
N GLY A 28 -25.03 -6.61 26.25
CA GLY A 28 -26.33 -6.80 26.88
C GLY A 28 -26.29 -7.89 27.94
N GLU A 29 -27.17 -7.83 28.91
CA GLU A 29 -27.21 -8.77 30.03
C GLU A 29 -27.51 -10.20 29.57
N HIS A 30 -28.59 -10.36 28.80
CA HIS A 30 -28.98 -11.68 28.30
C HIS A 30 -27.97 -12.26 27.31
N THR A 31 -27.46 -11.46 26.41
CA THR A 31 -26.42 -11.90 25.45
C THR A 31 -25.13 -12.27 26.14
N PHE A 32 -24.76 -11.57 27.24
CA PHE A 32 -23.58 -11.92 28.03
C PHE A 32 -23.77 -13.27 28.74
N ALA A 33 -24.93 -13.49 29.38
CA ALA A 33 -25.22 -14.76 30.05
C ALA A 33 -25.20 -15.94 29.08
N LEU A 34 -25.79 -15.79 27.88
CA LEU A 34 -25.71 -16.79 26.82
C LEU A 34 -24.29 -17.02 26.32
N SER A 35 -23.54 -15.95 26.17
CA SER A 35 -22.12 -16.06 25.73
C SER A 35 -21.28 -16.79 26.77
N GLN A 36 -21.51 -16.59 28.06
CA GLN A 36 -20.78 -17.33 29.10
C GLN A 36 -21.08 -18.83 29.07
N GLN A 37 -22.30 -19.20 28.65
CA GLN A 37 -22.76 -20.60 28.63
C GLN A 37 -22.34 -21.35 27.36
N TYR A 38 -22.33 -20.66 26.19
CA TYR A 38 -22.26 -21.32 24.87
C TYR A 38 -21.07 -20.94 24.01
N VAL A 39 -20.29 -19.92 24.37
CA VAL A 39 -19.11 -19.52 23.57
C VAL A 39 -17.88 -20.20 24.12
N ASP A 40 -17.29 -21.08 23.33
CA ASP A 40 -16.06 -21.79 23.67
C ASP A 40 -14.83 -20.86 23.60
N GLU A 41 -14.76 -20.01 22.59
CA GLU A 41 -13.61 -19.14 22.38
C GLU A 41 -14.00 -17.80 21.73
N MET A 42 -13.24 -16.75 22.06
CA MET A 42 -13.32 -15.42 21.42
C MET A 42 -12.09 -15.18 20.57
N ILE A 43 -12.30 -15.09 19.26
CA ILE A 43 -11.26 -14.76 18.29
C ILE A 43 -11.31 -13.25 18.04
N VAL A 44 -10.13 -12.62 18.13
CA VAL A 44 -9.96 -11.18 17.86
C VAL A 44 -9.20 -11.01 16.55
N VAL A 45 -9.71 -10.20 15.65
CA VAL A 45 -9.12 -9.87 14.37
C VAL A 45 -8.95 -8.35 14.24
N ASP A 46 -7.98 -7.92 13.47
CA ASP A 46 -7.75 -6.51 13.17
C ASP A 46 -8.55 -6.02 11.94
N ASN A 47 -8.48 -4.73 11.66
CA ASN A 47 -9.19 -4.13 10.53
C ASN A 47 -8.67 -4.63 9.18
N ASP A 48 -7.39 -4.97 9.07
CA ASP A 48 -6.80 -5.46 7.83
C ASP A 48 -7.32 -6.85 7.48
N ALA A 49 -7.42 -7.73 8.50
CA ALA A 49 -8.04 -9.04 8.34
C ALA A 49 -9.53 -8.95 7.93
N ILE A 50 -10.26 -7.97 8.47
CA ILE A 50 -11.65 -7.71 8.08
C ILE A 50 -11.72 -7.25 6.63
N CYS A 51 -10.85 -6.32 6.20
CA CYS A 51 -10.80 -5.85 4.81
C CYS A 51 -10.47 -6.99 3.84
N ALA A 52 -9.49 -7.84 4.17
CA ALA A 52 -9.17 -9.02 3.40
C ALA A 52 -10.37 -9.99 3.29
N ALA A 53 -11.09 -10.22 4.38
CA ALA A 53 -12.29 -11.07 4.36
C ALA A 53 -13.43 -10.49 3.49
N ILE A 54 -13.61 -9.16 3.47
CA ILE A 54 -14.58 -8.50 2.58
C ILE A 54 -14.19 -8.73 1.12
N LYS A 55 -12.89 -8.60 0.79
CA LYS A 55 -12.36 -8.85 -0.56
C LYS A 55 -12.60 -10.30 -0.98
N ASP A 56 -12.24 -11.29 -0.14
CA ASP A 56 -12.45 -12.71 -0.43
C ASP A 56 -13.91 -13.01 -0.77
N VAL A 57 -14.83 -12.55 0.09
CA VAL A 57 -16.27 -12.79 -0.14
C VAL A 57 -16.74 -12.12 -1.45
N PHE A 58 -16.23 -10.92 -1.75
CA PHE A 58 -16.54 -10.26 -3.02
C PHE A 58 -15.99 -11.01 -4.23
N GLU A 59 -14.76 -11.50 -4.18
CA GLU A 59 -14.15 -12.26 -5.28
C GLU A 59 -14.87 -13.57 -5.55
N ASP A 60 -15.30 -14.26 -4.49
CA ASP A 60 -16.00 -15.54 -4.60
C ASP A 60 -17.48 -15.40 -5.00
N THR A 61 -18.17 -14.39 -4.48
CA THR A 61 -19.63 -14.32 -4.56
C THR A 61 -20.18 -13.10 -5.30
N ARG A 62 -19.34 -12.09 -5.56
CA ARG A 62 -19.72 -10.75 -6.05
C ARG A 62 -20.66 -9.98 -5.09
N SER A 63 -20.69 -10.40 -3.81
CA SER A 63 -21.42 -9.73 -2.74
C SER A 63 -20.47 -8.96 -1.84
N ILE A 64 -20.84 -7.74 -1.45
CA ILE A 64 -20.04 -6.92 -0.54
C ILE A 64 -20.65 -7.00 0.85
N LEU A 65 -19.87 -7.50 1.81
CA LEU A 65 -20.25 -7.48 3.22
C LEU A 65 -19.82 -6.16 3.87
N GLU A 66 -20.61 -5.69 4.83
CA GLU A 66 -20.14 -4.65 5.75
C GLU A 66 -19.02 -5.16 6.68
N PRO A 67 -18.20 -4.31 7.30
CA PRO A 67 -17.13 -4.76 8.18
C PRO A 67 -17.59 -5.68 9.32
N ALA A 68 -18.73 -5.40 9.96
CA ALA A 68 -19.30 -6.26 10.99
C ALA A 68 -19.75 -7.62 10.43
N GLY A 69 -20.29 -7.62 9.21
CA GLY A 69 -20.73 -8.84 8.51
C GLY A 69 -19.57 -9.77 8.13
N ALA A 70 -18.40 -9.22 7.86
CA ALA A 70 -17.19 -9.95 7.49
C ALA A 70 -16.39 -10.49 8.69
N LEU A 71 -16.71 -10.09 9.92
CA LEU A 71 -15.99 -10.54 11.13
C LEU A 71 -15.93 -12.06 11.27
N ALA A 72 -17.02 -12.76 10.96
CA ALA A 72 -17.06 -14.22 11.04
C ALA A 72 -16.08 -14.85 10.04
N THR A 73 -16.04 -14.37 8.81
CA THR A 73 -15.09 -14.86 7.78
C THR A 73 -13.64 -14.58 8.18
N ALA A 74 -13.32 -13.38 8.66
CA ALA A 74 -11.99 -13.05 9.19
C ALA A 74 -11.61 -13.96 10.37
N GLY A 75 -12.53 -14.19 11.30
CA GLY A 75 -12.33 -15.09 12.45
C GLY A 75 -12.09 -16.54 12.03
N ILE A 76 -12.83 -17.05 11.03
CA ILE A 76 -12.63 -18.40 10.46
C ILE A 76 -11.22 -18.52 9.86
N LYS A 77 -10.76 -17.55 9.07
CA LYS A 77 -9.41 -17.55 8.48
C LYS A 77 -8.33 -17.62 9.57
N GLU A 78 -8.45 -16.80 10.60
CA GLU A 78 -7.52 -16.79 11.73
C GLU A 78 -7.56 -18.10 12.51
N TYR A 79 -8.75 -18.65 12.77
CA TYR A 79 -8.93 -19.93 13.48
C TYR A 79 -8.30 -21.09 12.69
N ALA A 80 -8.60 -21.19 11.40
CA ALA A 80 -8.06 -22.22 10.53
C ALA A 80 -6.53 -22.18 10.45
N LYS A 81 -5.96 -20.98 10.30
CA LYS A 81 -4.50 -20.75 10.26
C LYS A 81 -3.83 -21.15 11.58
N ARG A 82 -4.35 -20.67 12.71
CA ARG A 82 -3.78 -20.93 14.03
C ARG A 82 -3.79 -22.42 14.38
N ASN A 83 -4.86 -23.14 14.02
CA ASN A 83 -5.02 -24.55 14.30
C ASN A 83 -4.53 -25.47 13.17
N GLN A 84 -3.96 -24.90 12.08
CA GLN A 84 -3.46 -25.63 10.91
C GLN A 84 -4.51 -26.62 10.33
N LEU A 85 -5.78 -26.17 10.28
CA LEU A 85 -6.89 -26.99 9.83
C LEU A 85 -6.77 -27.24 8.32
N ASN A 86 -7.09 -28.47 7.91
CA ASN A 86 -7.10 -28.88 6.52
C ASN A 86 -8.24 -29.88 6.26
N GLY A 87 -9.17 -29.50 5.38
CA GLY A 87 -10.32 -30.32 5.02
C GLY A 87 -11.49 -30.27 6.00
N GLU A 88 -11.45 -29.40 7.02
CA GLU A 88 -12.53 -29.19 7.96
C GLU A 88 -13.67 -28.34 7.36
N THR A 89 -14.88 -28.56 7.83
CA THR A 89 -16.02 -27.70 7.47
C THR A 89 -16.21 -26.62 8.55
N LEU A 90 -15.98 -25.36 8.19
CA LEU A 90 -16.17 -24.21 9.05
C LEU A 90 -17.37 -23.40 8.56
N ILE A 91 -18.24 -23.00 9.48
CA ILE A 91 -19.47 -22.26 9.16
C ILE A 91 -19.37 -20.86 9.79
N GLY A 92 -19.54 -19.83 9.00
CA GLY A 92 -19.60 -18.44 9.43
C GLY A 92 -20.90 -17.79 9.01
N ILE A 93 -21.40 -16.86 9.84
CA ILE A 93 -22.58 -16.07 9.51
C ILE A 93 -22.17 -14.76 8.86
N ALA A 94 -22.49 -14.59 7.58
CA ALA A 94 -22.38 -13.32 6.85
C ALA A 94 -23.57 -12.43 7.23
N SER A 95 -23.44 -11.65 8.30
CA SER A 95 -24.58 -11.07 9.02
C SER A 95 -25.07 -9.73 8.48
N GLY A 96 -24.35 -9.08 7.59
CA GLY A 96 -24.76 -7.75 7.08
C GLY A 96 -24.01 -7.27 5.86
N ALA A 97 -24.66 -6.40 5.08
CA ALA A 97 -24.15 -5.80 3.86
C ALA A 97 -24.48 -4.29 3.76
N ASN A 98 -24.74 -3.62 4.88
CA ASN A 98 -25.03 -2.19 4.93
C ASN A 98 -23.74 -1.37 4.78
N MET A 99 -23.13 -1.45 3.60
CA MET A 99 -21.86 -0.82 3.27
C MET A 99 -22.06 0.61 2.79
N ASN A 100 -21.39 1.57 3.42
CA ASN A 100 -21.24 2.90 2.88
C ASN A 100 -20.20 2.88 1.75
N PHE A 101 -20.53 3.41 0.59
CA PHE A 101 -19.67 3.40 -0.60
C PHE A 101 -18.29 4.07 -0.37
N ASP A 102 -18.24 5.12 0.45
CA ASP A 102 -16.97 5.80 0.81
C ASP A 102 -15.99 4.88 1.55
N ARG A 103 -16.48 3.85 2.26
CA ARG A 103 -15.63 2.87 2.94
C ARG A 103 -14.93 1.89 2.00
N LEU A 104 -15.45 1.69 0.77
CA LEU A 104 -14.87 0.76 -0.19
C LEU A 104 -13.44 1.14 -0.56
N ARG A 105 -13.16 2.44 -0.64
CA ARG A 105 -11.78 2.90 -0.88
C ARG A 105 -10.83 2.45 0.21
N PHE A 106 -11.18 2.67 1.47
CA PHE A 106 -10.37 2.24 2.61
C PHE A 106 -10.18 0.71 2.62
N ILE A 107 -11.26 -0.04 2.33
CA ILE A 107 -11.22 -1.51 2.27
C ILE A 107 -10.28 -1.97 1.17
N ALA A 108 -10.39 -1.42 -0.05
CA ALA A 108 -9.55 -1.79 -1.17
C ALA A 108 -8.06 -1.52 -0.90
N GLU A 109 -7.74 -0.41 -0.23
CA GLU A 109 -6.37 -0.05 0.12
C GLU A 109 -5.76 -0.96 1.19
N ARG A 110 -6.58 -1.50 2.10
CA ARG A 110 -6.10 -2.32 3.23
C ARG A 110 -6.26 -3.82 3.04
N ALA A 111 -7.06 -4.26 2.09
CA ALA A 111 -7.27 -5.68 1.84
C ALA A 111 -5.98 -6.41 1.43
N GLU A 112 -5.17 -5.82 0.56
CA GLU A 112 -3.88 -6.39 0.12
C GLU A 112 -2.89 -6.52 1.29
N VAL A 113 -2.90 -5.54 2.21
CA VAL A 113 -2.09 -5.59 3.45
C VAL A 113 -2.58 -6.71 4.36
N GLY A 114 -3.90 -6.85 4.53
CA GLY A 114 -4.52 -7.90 5.34
C GLY A 114 -4.29 -9.31 4.79
N GLU A 115 -4.18 -9.45 3.46
CA GLU A 115 -3.80 -10.71 2.81
C GLU A 115 -2.30 -11.00 2.90
N LYS A 116 -1.49 -10.02 3.33
CA LYS A 116 -0.02 -10.11 3.34
C LYS A 116 0.58 -10.40 1.97
N ARG A 117 -0.05 -9.84 0.92
CA ARG A 117 0.39 -9.93 -0.49
C ARG A 117 1.08 -8.67 -0.99
N GLU A 118 1.24 -7.68 -0.13
CA GLU A 118 2.00 -6.46 -0.40
C GLU A 118 3.05 -6.27 0.69
N ALA A 119 4.28 -5.96 0.29
CA ALA A 119 5.31 -5.43 1.18
C ALA A 119 5.48 -3.93 0.92
N VAL A 120 5.50 -3.15 1.99
CA VAL A 120 5.79 -1.71 1.95
C VAL A 120 7.16 -1.47 2.55
N LEU A 121 8.08 -0.95 1.74
CA LEU A 121 9.49 -0.82 2.13
C LEU A 121 9.94 0.64 2.07
N ALA A 122 10.79 1.03 3.02
CA ALA A 122 11.64 2.21 2.89
C ALA A 122 13.05 1.75 2.52
N VAL A 123 13.60 2.28 1.42
CA VAL A 123 14.93 1.91 0.94
C VAL A 123 15.76 3.17 0.73
N SER A 124 16.98 3.15 1.24
CA SER A 124 17.94 4.23 1.02
C SER A 124 18.91 3.87 -0.09
N ILE A 125 19.00 4.75 -1.10
CA ILE A 125 19.94 4.59 -2.22
C ILE A 125 20.84 5.82 -2.33
N PRO A 126 22.00 5.75 -3.00
CA PRO A 126 22.79 6.94 -3.33
C PRO A 126 21.99 7.93 -4.19
N GLU A 127 22.06 9.22 -3.86
CA GLU A 127 21.43 10.28 -4.65
C GLU A 127 22.31 10.65 -5.87
N GLN A 128 22.21 9.82 -6.90
CA GLN A 128 22.98 9.99 -8.13
C GLN A 128 22.27 9.37 -9.33
N PRO A 129 22.49 9.88 -10.54
CA PRO A 129 21.94 9.31 -11.77
C PRO A 129 22.21 7.80 -11.87
N GLY A 130 21.22 7.02 -12.27
CA GLY A 130 21.29 5.58 -12.41
C GLY A 130 21.08 4.75 -11.12
N ALA A 131 21.15 5.36 -9.93
CA ALA A 131 20.92 4.63 -8.67
C ALA A 131 19.48 4.10 -8.57
N PHE A 132 18.52 4.91 -8.99
CA PHE A 132 17.11 4.54 -9.06
C PHE A 132 16.88 3.31 -9.97
N LYS A 133 17.47 3.33 -11.16
CA LYS A 133 17.41 2.19 -12.09
C LYS A 133 18.04 0.92 -11.51
N THR A 134 19.19 1.06 -10.83
CA THR A 134 19.85 -0.07 -10.17
C THR A 134 18.98 -0.66 -9.07
N PHE A 135 18.34 0.19 -8.28
CA PHE A 135 17.38 -0.23 -7.25
C PHE A 135 16.19 -0.97 -7.86
N CYS A 136 15.54 -0.40 -8.90
CA CYS A 136 14.41 -1.05 -9.55
C CYS A 136 14.75 -2.43 -10.14
N ARG A 137 15.96 -2.61 -10.66
CA ARG A 137 16.43 -3.94 -11.12
C ARG A 137 16.51 -4.96 -9.98
N LEU A 138 16.83 -4.54 -8.76
CA LEU A 138 16.87 -5.43 -7.59
C LEU A 138 15.47 -5.83 -7.10
N LEU A 139 14.44 -5.04 -7.39
CA LEU A 139 13.06 -5.44 -7.14
C LEU A 139 12.62 -6.58 -8.08
N GLY A 140 13.30 -6.76 -9.22
CA GLY A 140 12.99 -7.78 -10.22
C GLY A 140 11.67 -7.49 -10.96
N ASP A 141 11.01 -8.56 -11.43
CA ASP A 141 9.76 -8.48 -12.19
C ASP A 141 8.51 -8.36 -11.31
N ARG A 142 8.68 -7.95 -10.03
CA ARG A 142 7.56 -7.76 -9.11
C ARG A 142 6.68 -6.61 -9.55
N ASN A 143 5.38 -6.76 -9.36
CA ASN A 143 4.46 -5.67 -9.58
C ASN A 143 4.64 -4.61 -8.49
N ILE A 144 4.92 -3.36 -8.89
CA ILE A 144 5.03 -2.22 -7.99
C ILE A 144 3.63 -1.64 -7.80
N THR A 145 3.16 -1.62 -6.56
CA THR A 145 1.84 -1.11 -6.20
C THR A 145 1.85 0.39 -5.97
N GLU A 146 2.96 0.90 -5.43
CA GLU A 146 3.17 2.33 -5.25
C GLU A 146 4.66 2.66 -5.21
N PHE A 147 4.98 3.92 -5.48
CA PHE A 147 6.33 4.43 -5.46
C PHE A 147 6.33 5.93 -5.14
N ASN A 148 6.99 6.30 -4.05
CA ASN A 148 7.13 7.69 -3.63
C ASN A 148 8.59 8.03 -3.39
N TYR A 149 9.05 9.06 -4.06
CA TYR A 149 10.37 9.63 -3.88
C TYR A 149 10.34 11.13 -4.13
N ARG A 150 11.02 11.87 -3.29
CA ARG A 150 11.28 13.31 -3.46
C ARG A 150 12.70 13.63 -3.05
N TYR A 151 13.41 14.35 -3.89
CA TYR A 151 14.75 14.83 -3.61
C TYR A 151 14.77 15.70 -2.34
N SER A 152 15.60 15.34 -1.37
CA SER A 152 15.71 16.07 -0.11
C SER A 152 17.14 16.18 0.40
N ASP A 153 18.01 15.25 0.05
CA ASP A 153 19.41 15.20 0.48
C ASP A 153 20.32 14.93 -0.74
N PRO A 154 21.47 15.63 -0.88
CA PRO A 154 22.35 15.49 -2.06
C PRO A 154 23.17 14.19 -2.08
N LYS A 155 23.12 13.36 -1.05
CA LYS A 155 23.90 12.12 -0.95
C LYS A 155 23.05 10.87 -0.88
N ILE A 156 21.87 10.97 -0.27
CA ILE A 156 21.01 9.80 0.02
C ILE A 156 19.58 10.10 -0.39
N ALA A 157 19.02 9.22 -1.21
CA ALA A 157 17.61 9.19 -1.55
C ALA A 157 16.88 8.18 -0.66
N HIS A 158 15.78 8.59 -0.05
CA HIS A 158 14.86 7.70 0.66
C HIS A 158 13.65 7.41 -0.20
N ILE A 159 13.49 6.16 -0.57
CA ILE A 159 12.40 5.69 -1.43
C ILE A 159 11.37 4.96 -0.57
N PHE A 160 10.13 5.30 -0.77
CA PHE A 160 8.99 4.55 -0.25
C PHE A 160 8.38 3.74 -1.40
N VAL A 161 8.34 2.41 -1.28
CA VAL A 161 7.88 1.52 -2.34
C VAL A 161 6.96 0.42 -1.80
N GLY A 162 5.85 0.21 -2.48
CA GLY A 162 4.98 -0.95 -2.31
C GLY A 162 5.26 -1.97 -3.43
N VAL A 163 5.38 -3.22 -3.07
CA VAL A 163 5.60 -4.32 -4.03
C VAL A 163 4.67 -5.49 -3.71
N ALA A 164 4.10 -6.09 -4.75
CA ALA A 164 3.35 -7.33 -4.61
C ALA A 164 4.30 -8.48 -4.25
N ILE A 165 3.88 -9.29 -3.28
CA ILE A 165 4.62 -10.46 -2.78
C ILE A 165 3.68 -11.67 -2.70
N ALA A 166 4.23 -12.87 -2.78
CA ALA A 166 3.47 -14.10 -2.63
C ALA A 166 3.15 -14.40 -1.15
N ASP A 167 4.09 -14.08 -0.25
CA ASP A 167 3.98 -14.31 1.19
C ASP A 167 4.94 -13.41 1.99
N PRO A 168 4.81 -13.34 3.33
CA PRO A 168 5.69 -12.54 4.18
C PRO A 168 7.17 -12.95 4.17
N ILE A 169 7.48 -14.22 3.82
CA ILE A 169 8.86 -14.71 3.73
C ILE A 169 9.55 -14.01 2.56
N GLU A 170 8.82 -13.80 1.47
CA GLU A 170 9.34 -13.07 0.30
C GLU A 170 9.72 -11.63 0.65
N ALA A 171 8.93 -10.92 1.48
CA ALA A 171 9.27 -9.58 1.98
C ALA A 171 10.59 -9.58 2.74
N THR A 172 10.77 -10.53 3.67
CA THR A 172 12.01 -10.68 4.46
C THR A 172 13.22 -10.96 3.57
N ASN A 173 13.04 -11.84 2.57
CA ASN A 173 14.09 -12.17 1.61
C ASN A 173 14.48 -10.97 0.75
N LEU A 174 13.49 -10.17 0.33
CA LEU A 174 13.72 -8.96 -0.47
C LEU A 174 14.50 -7.91 0.33
N VAL A 175 14.11 -7.64 1.59
CA VAL A 175 14.85 -6.74 2.49
C VAL A 175 16.29 -7.22 2.66
N SER A 176 16.51 -8.52 2.92
CA SER A 176 17.84 -9.10 3.06
C SER A 176 18.69 -8.97 1.80
N ALA A 177 18.08 -9.18 0.63
CA ALA A 177 18.75 -9.05 -0.67
C ALA A 177 19.18 -7.60 -0.97
N LEU A 178 18.35 -6.61 -0.62
CA LEU A 178 18.68 -5.19 -0.74
C LEU A 178 19.83 -4.80 0.19
N GLN A 179 19.75 -5.22 1.46
CA GLN A 179 20.80 -4.96 2.46
C GLN A 179 22.14 -5.60 2.07
N ALA A 180 22.14 -6.80 1.49
CA ALA A 180 23.33 -7.46 0.97
C ALA A 180 24.00 -6.70 -0.20
N LYS A 181 23.26 -5.79 -0.86
CA LYS A 181 23.78 -4.87 -1.90
C LYS A 181 24.12 -3.49 -1.35
N ASN A 182 24.28 -3.35 -0.03
CA ASN A 182 24.53 -2.10 0.67
C ASN A 182 23.43 -1.03 0.45
N LEU A 183 22.20 -1.45 0.24
CA LEU A 183 21.03 -0.59 0.24
C LEU A 183 20.28 -0.80 1.55
N PRO A 184 20.40 0.13 2.52
CA PRO A 184 19.63 0.04 3.75
C PRO A 184 18.12 -0.03 3.42
N ALA A 185 17.48 -1.08 3.87
CA ALA A 185 16.06 -1.34 3.63
C ALA A 185 15.36 -1.66 4.94
N LEU A 186 14.15 -1.12 5.11
CA LEU A 186 13.29 -1.31 6.27
C LEU A 186 11.92 -1.77 5.79
N ASP A 187 11.40 -2.83 6.40
CA ASP A 187 10.03 -3.27 6.21
C ASP A 187 9.08 -2.38 7.03
N LEU A 188 8.17 -1.71 6.34
CA LEU A 188 7.15 -0.82 6.90
C LEU A 188 5.73 -1.40 6.72
N THR A 189 5.60 -2.65 6.31
CA THR A 189 4.31 -3.27 5.99
C THR A 189 3.31 -3.19 7.14
N ASP A 190 3.79 -3.35 8.38
CA ASP A 190 2.94 -3.25 9.57
C ASP A 190 3.01 -1.87 10.26
N ASN A 191 3.66 -0.88 9.65
CA ASN A 191 3.78 0.46 10.21
C ASN A 191 2.56 1.33 9.89
N GLU A 192 1.77 1.74 10.90
CA GLU A 192 0.54 2.52 10.70
C GLU A 192 0.78 3.91 10.11
N VAL A 193 1.90 4.58 10.44
CA VAL A 193 2.24 5.87 9.83
C VAL A 193 2.50 5.72 8.34
N ALA A 194 3.18 4.63 7.95
CA ALA A 194 3.39 4.30 6.54
C ALA A 194 2.07 4.04 5.83
N LYS A 195 1.22 3.18 6.38
CA LYS A 195 -0.07 2.79 5.79
C LYS A 195 -1.06 3.95 5.64
N LEU A 196 -1.13 4.84 6.63
CA LEU A 196 -2.17 5.86 6.69
C LEU A 196 -1.73 7.22 6.15
N HIS A 197 -0.44 7.53 6.19
CA HIS A 197 0.06 8.87 5.89
C HIS A 197 1.10 8.90 4.79
N LEU A 198 2.18 8.11 4.87
CA LEU A 198 3.25 8.17 3.87
C LEU A 198 2.80 7.76 2.47
N ARG A 199 1.87 6.81 2.36
CA ARG A 199 1.27 6.39 1.08
C ARG A 199 0.62 7.53 0.28
N HIS A 200 0.23 8.62 0.95
CA HIS A 200 -0.49 9.74 0.34
C HIS A 200 0.40 10.96 0.12
N LEU A 201 1.67 10.91 0.54
CA LEU A 201 2.61 12.01 0.40
C LEU A 201 3.28 11.98 -0.97
N VAL A 202 3.10 13.05 -1.75
CA VAL A 202 3.86 13.28 -3.00
C VAL A 202 5.23 13.90 -2.70
N GLY A 203 5.50 14.24 -1.46
CA GLY A 203 6.65 15.00 -1.00
C GLY A 203 6.31 16.47 -0.78
N GLY A 204 7.31 17.32 -0.71
CA GLY A 204 7.20 18.76 -0.53
C GLY A 204 8.14 19.52 -1.45
N HIS A 205 8.42 20.78 -1.12
CA HIS A 205 9.39 21.60 -1.83
C HIS A 205 10.80 20.97 -1.79
N ALA A 206 11.50 21.00 -2.91
CA ALA A 206 12.88 20.56 -3.05
C ALA A 206 13.78 21.70 -3.55
N PRO A 207 14.11 22.70 -2.71
CA PRO A 207 14.83 23.90 -3.13
C PRO A 207 16.25 23.64 -3.65
N GLN A 208 16.78 22.44 -3.44
CA GLN A 208 18.08 22.01 -3.95
C GLN A 208 18.00 21.33 -5.31
N ALA A 209 16.81 20.94 -5.78
CA ALA A 209 16.61 20.39 -7.12
C ALA A 209 16.77 21.52 -8.15
N LYS A 210 17.81 21.43 -8.98
CA LYS A 210 18.11 22.45 -10.01
C LYS A 210 17.56 22.01 -11.35
N ASN A 211 17.05 22.98 -12.14
CA ASN A 211 16.54 22.73 -13.49
C ASN A 211 15.51 21.61 -13.54
N GLU A 212 14.63 21.55 -12.55
CA GLU A 212 13.60 20.50 -12.46
C GLU A 212 12.53 20.74 -13.51
N LEU A 213 12.31 19.72 -14.35
CA LEU A 213 11.16 19.61 -15.23
C LEU A 213 10.22 18.54 -14.66
N VAL A 214 8.93 18.83 -14.59
CA VAL A 214 7.94 17.91 -14.02
C VAL A 214 6.94 17.50 -15.09
N PHE A 215 6.84 16.18 -15.28
CA PHE A 215 5.98 15.58 -16.28
C PHE A 215 5.03 14.57 -15.64
N ARG A 216 3.80 14.57 -16.09
CA ARG A 216 2.83 13.51 -15.80
C ARG A 216 2.78 12.55 -16.98
N PHE A 217 2.94 11.26 -16.71
CA PHE A 217 2.89 10.19 -17.70
C PHE A 217 1.72 9.24 -17.46
N GLU A 218 1.28 8.58 -18.52
CA GLU A 218 0.46 7.38 -18.44
C GLU A 218 1.30 6.16 -18.80
N PHE A 219 1.63 5.35 -17.78
CA PHE A 219 2.35 4.11 -17.98
C PHE A 219 1.35 2.96 -18.21
N PRO A 220 1.60 2.06 -19.17
CA PRO A 220 0.80 0.83 -19.25
C PRO A 220 0.92 0.04 -17.94
N GLU A 221 -0.20 -0.42 -17.39
CA GLU A 221 -0.20 -1.28 -16.18
C GLU A 221 0.21 -2.71 -16.56
N LYS A 222 1.49 -2.89 -16.83
CA LYS A 222 2.11 -4.19 -17.12
C LYS A 222 3.53 -4.23 -16.58
N PRO A 223 4.02 -5.43 -16.21
CA PRO A 223 5.42 -5.63 -15.81
C PRO A 223 6.39 -5.04 -16.83
N GLY A 224 7.44 -4.39 -16.35
CA GLY A 224 8.48 -3.78 -17.18
C GLY A 224 8.20 -2.36 -17.69
N ALA A 225 7.02 -1.78 -17.49
CA ALA A 225 6.74 -0.41 -17.93
C ALA A 225 7.66 0.63 -17.28
N LEU A 226 7.89 0.54 -15.97
CA LEU A 226 8.84 1.39 -15.26
C LEU A 226 10.27 1.15 -15.75
N MET A 227 10.68 -0.10 -15.96
CA MET A 227 12.03 -0.40 -16.46
C MET A 227 12.26 0.13 -17.88
N LYS A 228 11.25 0.05 -18.77
CA LYS A 228 11.31 0.68 -20.09
C LYS A 228 11.56 2.18 -19.98
N PHE A 229 10.86 2.90 -19.09
CA PHE A 229 11.07 4.32 -18.83
C PHE A 229 12.52 4.58 -18.39
N LEU A 230 13.02 3.85 -17.38
CA LEU A 230 14.36 4.01 -16.83
C LEU A 230 15.47 3.58 -17.81
N ASP A 231 15.23 2.57 -18.64
CA ASP A 231 16.18 2.15 -19.68
C ASP A 231 16.27 3.19 -20.80
N THR A 232 15.13 3.76 -21.22
CA THR A 232 15.08 4.79 -22.26
C THR A 232 15.74 6.09 -21.77
N MET A 233 15.50 6.48 -20.50
CA MET A 233 16.14 7.66 -19.89
C MET A 233 17.65 7.49 -19.72
N GLY A 234 18.14 6.25 -19.57
CA GLY A 234 19.56 5.99 -19.37
C GLY A 234 20.08 6.40 -17.99
N GLN A 235 21.17 7.16 -17.98
CA GLN A 235 21.80 7.74 -16.78
C GLN A 235 22.02 9.25 -16.93
N ASP A 236 21.34 9.87 -17.89
CA ASP A 236 21.64 11.24 -18.29
C ASP A 236 21.12 12.25 -17.25
N TRP A 237 19.93 11.98 -16.68
CA TRP A 237 19.29 12.91 -15.74
C TRP A 237 18.98 12.26 -14.40
N ASN A 238 19.05 13.08 -13.36
CA ASN A 238 18.65 12.65 -12.02
C ASN A 238 17.15 12.83 -11.85
N ILE A 239 16.49 11.80 -11.29
CA ILE A 239 15.10 11.87 -10.89
C ILE A 239 15.03 12.60 -9.55
N SER A 240 14.27 13.68 -9.47
CA SER A 240 14.07 14.50 -8.27
C SER A 240 12.69 14.31 -7.62
N LEU A 241 11.73 13.77 -8.36
CA LEU A 241 10.39 13.43 -7.92
C LEU A 241 9.95 12.16 -8.65
N PHE A 242 9.39 11.21 -7.93
CA PHE A 242 8.70 10.09 -8.53
C PHE A 242 7.50 9.71 -7.66
N HIS A 243 6.32 9.83 -8.21
CA HIS A 243 5.09 9.45 -7.54
C HIS A 243 4.26 8.57 -8.46
N TYR A 244 4.03 7.35 -8.03
CA TYR A 244 3.16 6.38 -8.68
C TYR A 244 2.31 5.66 -7.64
N ARG A 245 1.07 5.41 -8.00
CA ARG A 245 0.16 4.56 -7.25
C ARG A 245 -0.76 3.81 -8.19
N ASN A 246 -0.84 2.50 -8.01
CA ASN A 246 -1.80 1.68 -8.73
C ASN A 246 -3.22 1.95 -8.21
N HIS A 247 -4.13 2.28 -9.11
CA HIS A 247 -5.55 2.51 -8.81
C HIS A 247 -6.47 1.49 -9.51
N GLY A 248 -5.91 0.39 -10.03
CA GLY A 248 -6.68 -0.63 -10.75
C GLY A 248 -7.20 -0.17 -12.13
N ALA A 249 -6.58 0.84 -12.74
CA ALA A 249 -6.89 1.30 -14.08
C ALA A 249 -5.95 0.66 -15.12
N ASP A 250 -6.30 0.71 -16.40
CA ASP A 250 -5.46 0.18 -17.49
C ASP A 250 -4.11 0.91 -17.64
N PHE A 251 -4.02 2.13 -17.11
CA PHE A 251 -2.83 2.97 -17.13
C PHE A 251 -2.52 3.53 -15.75
N GLY A 252 -1.27 3.36 -15.32
CA GLY A 252 -0.73 3.98 -14.13
C GLY A 252 -0.42 5.45 -14.35
N ARG A 253 -0.90 6.31 -13.48
CA ARG A 253 -0.61 7.76 -13.51
C ARG A 253 0.64 8.04 -12.72
N VAL A 254 1.70 8.46 -13.40
CA VAL A 254 3.03 8.69 -12.82
C VAL A 254 3.38 10.16 -12.92
N LEU A 255 3.80 10.78 -11.82
CA LEU A 255 4.36 12.12 -11.80
C LEU A 255 5.88 12.00 -11.60
N VAL A 256 6.65 12.55 -12.53
CA VAL A 256 8.12 12.46 -12.50
C VAL A 256 8.72 13.85 -12.60
N GLY A 257 9.61 14.19 -11.68
CA GLY A 257 10.52 15.33 -11.77
C GLY A 257 11.91 14.87 -12.18
N MET A 258 12.50 15.54 -13.13
CA MET A 258 13.84 15.26 -13.64
C MET A 258 14.68 16.54 -13.69
N GLN A 259 15.94 16.44 -13.28
CA GLN A 259 16.88 17.57 -13.32
C GLN A 259 17.55 17.61 -14.69
N VAL A 260 17.01 18.43 -15.59
CA VAL A 260 17.45 18.55 -16.99
C VAL A 260 18.14 19.88 -17.21
N PRO A 261 19.46 19.92 -17.49
CA PRO A 261 20.15 21.16 -17.83
C PRO A 261 19.51 21.83 -19.07
N PRO A 262 19.39 23.16 -19.11
CA PRO A 262 18.81 23.87 -20.26
C PRO A 262 19.49 23.56 -21.60
N THR A 263 20.77 23.18 -21.56
CA THR A 263 21.56 22.80 -22.75
C THR A 263 21.15 21.44 -23.33
N GLU A 264 20.42 20.62 -22.58
CA GLU A 264 20.04 19.24 -22.94
C GLU A 264 18.55 19.10 -23.26
N THR A 265 17.83 20.20 -23.38
CA THR A 265 16.38 20.20 -23.65
C THR A 265 16.05 19.45 -24.94
N ALA A 266 16.85 19.55 -25.99
CA ALA A 266 16.62 18.83 -27.25
C ALA A 266 16.73 17.30 -27.05
N GLN A 267 17.79 16.84 -26.39
CA GLN A 267 18.00 15.43 -26.04
C GLN A 267 16.87 14.89 -25.15
N PHE A 268 16.38 15.73 -24.23
CA PHE A 268 15.23 15.37 -23.39
C PHE A 268 13.95 15.16 -24.20
N HIS A 269 13.69 15.98 -25.21
CA HIS A 269 12.55 15.75 -26.11
C HIS A 269 12.70 14.48 -26.95
N GLU A 270 13.92 14.18 -27.43
CA GLU A 270 14.19 12.91 -28.11
C GLU A 270 13.92 11.70 -27.21
N PHE A 271 14.26 11.79 -25.92
CA PHE A 271 13.92 10.77 -24.93
C PHE A 271 12.39 10.59 -24.82
N LEU A 272 11.62 11.68 -24.70
CA LEU A 272 10.15 11.62 -24.60
C LEU A 272 9.52 10.94 -25.83
N ASP A 273 10.01 11.27 -27.03
CA ASP A 273 9.55 10.69 -28.29
C ASP A 273 9.89 9.19 -28.38
N HIS A 274 11.11 8.81 -27.97
CA HIS A 274 11.56 7.41 -27.96
C HIS A 274 10.80 6.54 -26.96
N LEU A 275 10.47 7.10 -25.81
CA LEU A 275 9.70 6.43 -24.76
C LEU A 275 8.30 6.03 -25.28
N GLY A 276 7.64 6.97 -25.99
CA GLY A 276 6.35 6.74 -26.62
C GLY A 276 5.19 6.55 -25.64
N TYR A 277 5.34 6.97 -24.37
CA TYR A 277 4.25 7.04 -23.41
C TYR A 277 3.52 8.37 -23.52
N PRO A 278 2.19 8.43 -23.37
CA PRO A 278 1.49 9.70 -23.24
C PRO A 278 2.04 10.51 -22.07
N TYR A 279 2.29 11.79 -22.29
CA TYR A 279 2.82 12.69 -21.26
C TYR A 279 2.25 14.09 -21.37
N TRP A 280 2.33 14.83 -20.26
CA TRP A 280 1.97 16.24 -20.14
C TRP A 280 3.05 16.96 -19.33
N ASP A 281 3.48 18.12 -19.82
CA ASP A 281 4.38 19.00 -19.07
C ASP A 281 3.58 19.69 -17.96
N GLU A 282 3.93 19.42 -16.72
CA GLU A 282 3.33 19.99 -15.52
C GLU A 282 4.26 21.00 -14.81
N THR A 283 5.41 21.35 -15.41
CA THR A 283 6.40 22.27 -14.83
C THR A 283 5.81 23.65 -14.51
N GLN A 284 4.80 24.09 -15.27
CA GLN A 284 4.11 25.36 -15.03
C GLN A 284 2.79 25.20 -14.27
N ASN A 285 2.42 23.97 -13.87
CA ASN A 285 1.18 23.69 -13.16
C ASN A 285 1.15 24.45 -11.81
N PRO A 286 0.07 25.18 -11.50
CA PRO A 286 -0.05 25.92 -10.23
C PRO A 286 0.09 25.03 -8.98
N ALA A 287 -0.44 23.80 -9.02
CA ALA A 287 -0.33 22.86 -7.91
C ALA A 287 1.14 22.43 -7.67
N TYR A 288 1.89 22.18 -8.75
CA TYR A 288 3.31 21.92 -8.63
C TYR A 288 4.04 23.12 -7.98
N LYS A 289 3.84 24.33 -8.52
CA LYS A 289 4.52 25.56 -8.01
C LYS A 289 4.20 25.89 -6.54
N LEU A 290 2.98 25.61 -6.10
CA LEU A 290 2.56 25.93 -4.73
C LEU A 290 2.99 24.88 -3.70
N PHE A 291 3.11 23.59 -4.09
CA PHE A 291 3.26 22.52 -3.11
C PHE A 291 4.52 21.65 -3.31
N LEU A 292 5.14 21.68 -4.48
CA LEU A 292 6.26 20.78 -4.80
C LEU A 292 7.49 21.51 -5.35
N GLY A 293 7.31 22.62 -6.08
CA GLY A 293 8.35 23.42 -6.73
C GLY A 293 9.13 24.36 -5.82
#